data_a4e20ec165dbbf3deaa805c748a4743b
#
_entry.id   a4e20ec165dbbf3deaa805c748a4743b
#
_cell.length_a   1.000
_cell.length_b   1.000
_cell.length_c   1.000
_cell.angle_alpha   90.00
_cell.angle_beta   90.00
_cell.angle_gamma   90.00
#
_symmetry.space_group_name_H-M   'P 1'
#
loop_
_entity.id
_entity.type
_entity.pdbx_description
1 polymer ?
#
loop_
_entity_poly.entity_id
_entity_poly.type
_entity_poly.pdbx_seq_one_letter_code
_entity_poly.pdbx_strand_id
1 'polypeptide(L)'
;RDMSDAEWATTVAARRRDLIGALAETVLARGLTPLEHTAIDQALTATVRENSVPILPMIVDHILDPTEDPDGRLKEDGRLVGHALRRLVAGDLSGLFDGPSTVRFDPTLPMLSLDLSRVTENATLISVLMTCSSAWMEAALLDPAGGQRWVVYDEAWRLMQYPSLLKRMDSQWRLSLIHI
;
A
#
# COMPACT_ATOMS: atom_id res chain seq x y z
N ARG A 1 -10.32 22.68 -8.11
CA ARG A 1 -9.59 23.49 -7.12
C ARG A 1 -8.15 23.03 -7.19
N ASP A 2 -7.27 23.86 -7.71
CA ASP A 2 -5.85 23.52 -7.82
C ASP A 2 -5.28 23.44 -6.40
N MET A 3 -4.77 22.28 -6.06
CA MET A 3 -4.12 21.99 -4.78
C MET A 3 -2.72 22.62 -4.84
N SER A 4 -2.27 23.30 -3.79
CA SER A 4 -0.90 23.82 -3.71
C SER A 4 0.12 22.67 -3.68
N ASP A 5 1.36 22.94 -4.09
CA ASP A 5 2.43 21.94 -4.06
C ASP A 5 2.66 21.35 -2.66
N ALA A 6 2.47 22.16 -1.60
CA ALA A 6 2.59 21.71 -0.22
C ALA A 6 1.45 20.78 0.20
N GLU A 7 0.21 21.09 -0.18
CA GLU A 7 -0.95 20.22 0.06
C GLU A 7 -0.83 18.92 -0.70
N TRP A 8 -0.34 18.98 -1.96
CA TRP A 8 -0.07 17.81 -2.76
C TRP A 8 0.99 16.90 -2.11
N ALA A 9 2.12 17.46 -1.69
CA ALA A 9 3.20 16.73 -1.02
C ALA A 9 2.69 16.03 0.27
N THR A 10 1.88 16.74 1.07
CA THR A 10 1.28 16.19 2.30
C THR A 10 0.35 15.03 1.98
N THR A 11 -0.50 15.17 0.95
CA THR A 11 -1.44 14.13 0.51
C THR A 11 -0.70 12.89 0.01
N VAL A 12 0.36 13.07 -0.78
CA VAL A 12 1.18 11.96 -1.28
C VAL A 12 1.89 11.24 -0.14
N ALA A 13 2.44 11.99 0.83
CA ALA A 13 3.08 11.40 2.01
C ALA A 13 2.10 10.55 2.84
N ALA A 14 0.89 11.06 3.08
CA ALA A 14 -0.16 10.32 3.79
C ALA A 14 -0.53 9.03 3.05
N ARG A 15 -0.80 9.09 1.74
CA ARG A 15 -1.14 7.91 0.93
C ARG A 15 -0.04 6.85 0.92
N ARG A 16 1.22 7.28 0.87
CA ARG A 16 2.37 6.35 0.96
C ARG A 16 2.41 5.64 2.31
N ARG A 17 2.23 6.38 3.41
CA ARG A 17 2.15 5.79 4.76
C ARG A 17 1.03 4.76 4.87
N ASP A 18 -0.17 5.14 4.43
CA ASP A 18 -1.35 4.29 4.48
C ASP A 18 -1.15 3.01 3.67
N LEU A 19 -0.54 3.11 2.47
CA LEU A 19 -0.24 1.95 1.65
C LEU A 19 0.79 1.02 2.32
N ILE A 20 1.92 1.54 2.79
CA ILE A 20 2.96 0.73 3.43
C ILE A 20 2.44 0.10 4.72
N GLY A 21 1.70 0.85 5.54
CA GLY A 21 1.04 0.33 6.73
C GLY A 21 0.08 -0.81 6.41
N ALA A 22 -0.76 -0.64 5.40
CA ALA A 22 -1.71 -1.66 4.97
C ALA A 22 -1.04 -2.91 4.39
N LEU A 23 0.08 -2.77 3.67
CA LEU A 23 0.89 -3.90 3.21
C LEU A 23 1.48 -4.65 4.40
N ALA A 24 2.03 -3.94 5.38
CA ALA A 24 2.57 -4.53 6.59
C ALA A 24 1.50 -5.29 7.39
N GLU A 25 0.34 -4.68 7.63
CA GLU A 25 -0.80 -5.33 8.29
C GLU A 25 -1.26 -6.60 7.55
N THR A 26 -1.28 -6.54 6.21
CA THR A 26 -1.67 -7.67 5.38
C THR A 26 -0.70 -8.84 5.54
N VAL A 27 0.62 -8.57 5.50
CA VAL A 27 1.64 -9.63 5.63
C VAL A 27 1.75 -10.14 7.06
N LEU A 28 1.56 -9.28 8.08
CA LEU A 28 1.54 -9.65 9.49
C LEU A 28 0.23 -10.34 9.91
N ALA A 29 -0.83 -10.23 9.12
CA ALA A 29 -2.19 -10.68 9.42
C ALA A 29 -2.74 -10.10 10.75
N ARG A 30 -2.31 -8.89 11.12
CA ARG A 30 -2.74 -8.13 12.30
C ARG A 30 -2.55 -6.63 12.11
N GLY A 31 -3.18 -5.84 12.97
CA GLY A 31 -2.92 -4.40 13.06
C GLY A 31 -1.52 -4.08 13.54
N LEU A 32 -1.01 -2.92 13.13
CA LEU A 32 0.28 -2.39 13.58
C LEU A 32 0.17 -1.76 14.96
N THR A 33 1.23 -1.89 15.74
CA THR A 33 1.41 -1.16 17.00
C THR A 33 1.81 0.30 16.71
N PRO A 34 1.62 1.24 17.66
CA PRO A 34 2.09 2.61 17.51
C PRO A 34 3.59 2.73 17.23
N LEU A 35 4.41 1.84 17.78
CA LEU A 35 5.86 1.81 17.57
C LEU A 35 6.21 1.39 16.14
N GLU A 36 5.52 0.36 15.61
CA GLU A 36 5.69 -0.07 14.23
C GLU A 36 5.25 1.01 13.24
N HIS A 37 4.18 1.76 13.53
CA HIS A 37 3.79 2.93 12.74
C HIS A 37 4.88 4.00 12.71
N THR A 38 5.49 4.28 13.86
CA THR A 38 6.60 5.25 13.97
C THR A 38 7.81 4.79 13.14
N ALA A 39 8.18 3.52 13.22
CA ALA A 39 9.30 2.96 12.45
C ALA A 39 9.06 3.08 10.94
N ILE A 40 7.86 2.76 10.46
CA ILE A 40 7.47 2.93 9.05
C ILE A 40 7.54 4.40 8.64
N ASP A 41 7.00 5.32 9.44
CA ASP A 41 6.96 6.75 9.12
C ASP A 41 8.36 7.35 8.99
N GLN A 42 9.25 7.02 9.91
CA GLN A 42 10.64 7.48 9.88
C GLN A 42 11.41 6.89 8.69
N ALA A 43 11.26 5.59 8.43
CA ALA A 43 11.88 4.94 7.29
C ALA A 43 11.40 5.52 5.95
N LEU A 44 10.10 5.77 5.82
CA LEU A 44 9.53 6.39 4.62
C LEU A 44 10.05 7.83 4.44
N THR A 45 10.14 8.60 5.53
CA THR A 45 10.65 9.97 5.49
C THR A 45 12.12 10.00 5.07
N ALA A 46 12.97 9.12 5.61
CA ALA A 46 14.37 8.99 5.23
C ALA A 46 14.50 8.59 3.74
N THR A 47 13.75 7.57 3.31
CA THR A 47 13.78 7.09 1.93
C THR A 47 13.40 8.18 0.93
N VAL A 48 12.35 8.96 1.20
CA VAL A 48 11.89 10.04 0.31
C VAL A 48 12.88 11.21 0.29
N ARG A 49 13.56 11.48 1.39
CA ARG A 49 14.61 12.52 1.46
C ARG A 49 15.82 12.15 0.59
N GLU A 50 16.19 10.90 0.54
CA GLU A 50 17.40 10.40 -0.12
C GLU A 50 17.18 9.98 -1.58
N ASN A 51 15.94 9.67 -1.96
CA ASN A 51 15.64 9.09 -3.26
C ASN A 51 14.48 9.81 -3.96
N SER A 52 14.68 10.19 -5.22
CA SER A 52 13.63 10.79 -6.05
C SER A 52 12.53 9.80 -6.44
N VAL A 53 12.86 8.51 -6.53
CA VAL A 53 11.92 7.41 -6.81
C VAL A 53 12.02 6.39 -5.68
N PRO A 54 11.30 6.58 -4.57
CA PRO A 54 11.30 5.63 -3.46
C PRO A 54 10.63 4.32 -3.86
N ILE A 55 11.27 3.20 -3.55
CA ILE A 55 10.75 1.85 -3.76
C ILE A 55 10.71 1.07 -2.45
N LEU A 56 9.90 0.03 -2.38
CA LEU A 56 9.71 -0.74 -1.16
C LEU A 56 11.01 -1.32 -0.56
N PRO A 57 11.98 -1.87 -1.33
CA PRO A 57 13.25 -2.32 -0.80
C PRO A 57 13.98 -1.27 0.05
N MET A 58 14.05 -0.03 -0.42
CA MET A 58 14.72 1.08 0.30
C MET A 58 14.03 1.38 1.64
N ILE A 59 12.70 1.32 1.66
CA ILE A 59 11.93 1.52 2.91
C ILE A 59 12.21 0.38 3.89
N VAL A 60 12.24 -0.86 3.41
CA VAL A 60 12.56 -2.04 4.24
C VAL A 60 13.96 -1.93 4.82
N ASP A 61 14.94 -1.48 4.04
CA ASP A 61 16.30 -1.28 4.50
C ASP A 61 16.37 -0.23 5.61
N HIS A 62 15.69 0.91 5.46
CA HIS A 62 15.62 1.94 6.51
C HIS A 62 14.82 1.50 7.76
N ILE A 63 13.84 0.60 7.65
CA ILE A 63 13.19 0.01 8.82
C ILE A 63 14.15 -0.89 9.59
N LEU A 64 14.90 -1.73 8.88
CA LEU A 64 15.79 -2.72 9.48
C LEU A 64 17.12 -2.13 9.94
N ASP A 65 17.56 -1.03 9.33
CA ASP A 65 18.79 -0.33 9.68
C ASP A 65 18.59 1.21 9.56
N PRO A 66 17.89 1.82 10.54
CA PRO A 66 17.59 3.25 10.51
C PRO A 66 18.87 4.09 10.61
N THR A 67 18.96 5.14 9.80
CA THR A 67 20.12 6.03 9.74
C THR A 67 20.28 6.89 11.01
N GLU A 68 19.18 7.24 11.66
CA GLU A 68 19.12 8.09 12.86
C GLU A 68 18.46 7.32 14.01
N ASP A 69 19.23 6.47 14.69
CA ASP A 69 18.76 5.64 15.81
C ASP A 69 19.86 5.51 16.90
N PRO A 70 20.14 6.61 17.63
CA PRO A 70 21.29 6.66 18.55
C PRO A 70 21.20 5.67 19.72
N ASP A 71 20.01 5.22 20.08
CA ASP A 71 19.77 4.29 21.18
C ASP A 71 19.30 2.89 20.75
N GLY A 72 19.21 2.65 19.44
CA GLY A 72 18.83 1.36 18.84
C GLY A 72 17.37 0.96 19.02
N ARG A 73 16.54 1.85 19.56
CA ARG A 73 15.11 1.55 19.84
C ARG A 73 14.29 1.48 18.59
N LEU A 74 14.48 2.38 17.65
CA LEU A 74 13.74 2.43 16.42
C LEU A 74 13.94 1.16 15.60
N LYS A 75 15.18 0.65 15.55
CA LYS A 75 15.54 -0.63 14.93
C LYS A 75 14.82 -1.80 15.58
N GLU A 76 14.78 -1.85 16.90
CA GLU A 76 14.09 -2.93 17.62
C GLU A 76 12.57 -2.85 17.42
N ASP A 77 11.97 -1.65 17.51
CA ASP A 77 10.54 -1.43 17.30
C ASP A 77 10.11 -1.78 15.86
N GLY A 78 10.95 -1.50 14.87
CA GLY A 78 10.71 -1.79 13.45
C GLY A 78 11.05 -3.22 13.02
N ARG A 79 11.77 -3.98 13.82
CA ARG A 79 12.34 -5.27 13.44
C ARG A 79 11.32 -6.25 12.88
N LEU A 80 10.20 -6.43 13.56
CA LEU A 80 9.19 -7.39 13.16
C LEU A 80 8.50 -6.98 11.84
N VAL A 81 8.11 -5.72 11.73
CA VAL A 81 7.45 -5.19 10.52
C VAL A 81 8.43 -5.14 9.34
N GLY A 82 9.70 -4.81 9.57
CA GLY A 82 10.73 -4.83 8.53
C GLY A 82 10.95 -6.24 7.96
N HIS A 83 11.05 -7.25 8.82
CA HIS A 83 11.15 -8.65 8.35
C HIS A 83 9.88 -9.14 7.65
N ALA A 84 8.70 -8.71 8.09
CA ALA A 84 7.46 -9.04 7.40
C ALA A 84 7.43 -8.45 5.97
N LEU A 85 7.74 -7.16 5.83
CA LEU A 85 7.80 -6.50 4.52
C LEU A 85 8.95 -7.04 3.64
N ARG A 86 10.06 -7.49 4.24
CA ARG A 86 11.18 -8.09 3.50
C ARG A 86 10.77 -9.32 2.70
N ARG A 87 9.73 -10.05 3.11
CA ARG A 87 9.19 -11.17 2.32
C ARG A 87 8.72 -10.74 0.93
N LEU A 88 8.24 -9.49 0.79
CA LEU A 88 7.76 -8.94 -0.49
C LEU A 88 8.89 -8.54 -1.43
N VAL A 89 10.08 -8.24 -0.92
CA VAL A 89 11.19 -7.67 -1.70
C VAL A 89 12.37 -8.61 -1.89
N ALA A 90 12.60 -9.53 -0.96
CA ALA A 90 13.76 -10.45 -1.00
C ALA A 90 13.44 -11.85 -0.42
N GLY A 91 12.16 -12.17 -0.17
CA GLY A 91 11.71 -13.44 0.42
C GLY A 91 10.89 -14.28 -0.54
N ASP A 92 9.99 -15.07 0.05
CA ASP A 92 9.09 -16.01 -0.63
C ASP A 92 8.04 -15.33 -1.54
N LEU A 93 7.82 -14.03 -1.38
CA LEU A 93 6.90 -13.20 -2.17
C LEU A 93 7.63 -12.19 -3.07
N SER A 94 8.94 -12.33 -3.26
CA SER A 94 9.73 -11.43 -4.09
C SER A 94 9.36 -11.52 -5.58
N GLY A 95 9.79 -10.49 -6.36
CA GLY A 95 9.57 -10.41 -7.81
C GLY A 95 8.40 -9.53 -8.24
N LEU A 96 7.56 -9.04 -7.30
CA LEU A 96 6.45 -8.15 -7.61
C LEU A 96 6.61 -6.74 -7.02
N PHE A 97 7.39 -6.60 -5.93
CA PHE A 97 7.50 -5.35 -5.17
C PHE A 97 8.96 -4.92 -4.94
N ASP A 98 9.90 -5.54 -5.64
CA ASP A 98 11.35 -5.36 -5.49
C ASP A 98 11.96 -4.30 -6.39
N GLY A 99 11.14 -3.60 -7.18
CA GLY A 99 11.57 -2.56 -8.11
C GLY A 99 10.58 -1.43 -8.30
N PRO A 100 10.90 -0.48 -9.18
CA PRO A 100 9.96 0.57 -9.55
C PRO A 100 8.76 0.00 -10.30
N SER A 101 7.61 0.71 -10.20
CA SER A 101 6.39 0.30 -10.89
C SER A 101 6.59 0.23 -12.40
N THR A 102 6.28 -0.92 -13.00
CA THR A 102 6.35 -1.14 -14.45
C THR A 102 5.10 -0.66 -15.18
N VAL A 103 4.00 -0.47 -14.46
CA VAL A 103 2.73 0.01 -15.00
C VAL A 103 2.32 1.27 -14.26
N ARG A 104 1.93 2.31 -15.01
CA ARG A 104 1.31 3.51 -14.45
C ARG A 104 -0.21 3.36 -14.54
N PHE A 105 -0.89 3.69 -13.47
CA PHE A 105 -2.34 3.84 -13.51
C PHE A 105 -2.68 5.06 -14.36
N ASP A 106 -3.44 4.82 -15.44
CA ASP A 106 -3.96 5.88 -16.30
C ASP A 106 -5.48 6.00 -16.07
N PRO A 107 -5.94 7.05 -15.38
CA PRO A 107 -7.35 7.24 -15.09
C PRO A 107 -8.20 7.59 -16.34
N THR A 108 -7.56 7.87 -17.47
CA THR A 108 -8.25 8.19 -18.74
C THR A 108 -8.66 6.95 -19.52
N LEU A 109 -8.15 5.78 -19.16
CA LEU A 109 -8.52 4.52 -19.81
C LEU A 109 -10.00 4.20 -19.57
N PRO A 110 -10.73 3.78 -20.60
CA PRO A 110 -12.14 3.44 -20.49
C PRO A 110 -12.39 2.21 -19.63
N MET A 111 -11.39 1.34 -19.49
CA MET A 111 -11.46 0.11 -18.70
C MET A 111 -10.05 -0.28 -18.23
N LEU A 112 -9.95 -0.70 -16.96
CA LEU A 112 -8.78 -1.36 -16.41
C LEU A 112 -9.21 -2.73 -15.86
N SER A 113 -8.52 -3.79 -16.25
CA SER A 113 -8.73 -5.15 -15.72
C SER A 113 -7.48 -5.62 -15.01
N LEU A 114 -7.65 -6.16 -13.80
CA LEU A 114 -6.59 -6.81 -13.03
C LEU A 114 -6.85 -8.32 -13.01
N ASP A 115 -6.03 -9.07 -13.74
CA ASP A 115 -6.13 -10.53 -13.78
C ASP A 115 -5.25 -11.15 -12.68
N LEU A 116 -5.91 -11.81 -11.72
CA LEU A 116 -5.27 -12.50 -10.60
C LEU A 116 -5.19 -14.03 -10.79
N SER A 117 -5.55 -14.54 -11.97
CA SER A 117 -5.63 -15.99 -12.21
C SER A 117 -4.32 -16.75 -11.95
N ARG A 118 -3.17 -16.08 -12.14
CA ARG A 118 -1.85 -16.69 -11.93
C ARG A 118 -1.37 -16.76 -10.49
N VAL A 119 -2.08 -16.11 -9.55
CA VAL A 119 -1.67 -16.02 -8.14
C VAL A 119 -2.70 -16.60 -7.18
N THR A 120 -3.69 -17.32 -7.70
CA THR A 120 -4.86 -17.81 -6.95
C THR A 120 -4.52 -18.78 -5.83
N GLU A 121 -3.37 -19.42 -5.84
CA GLU A 121 -2.95 -20.37 -4.81
C GLU A 121 -2.28 -19.72 -3.59
N ASN A 122 -1.87 -18.45 -3.71
CA ASN A 122 -1.19 -17.73 -2.63
C ASN A 122 -2.08 -16.64 -2.03
N ALA A 123 -2.72 -16.98 -0.91
CA ALA A 123 -3.64 -16.09 -0.19
C ALA A 123 -3.01 -14.74 0.23
N THR A 124 -1.78 -14.77 0.72
CA THR A 124 -1.06 -13.56 1.12
C THR A 124 -0.78 -12.67 -0.10
N LEU A 125 -0.36 -13.27 -1.20
CA LEU A 125 -0.06 -12.54 -2.43
C LEU A 125 -1.32 -11.89 -3.02
N ILE A 126 -2.44 -12.61 -3.06
CA ILE A 126 -3.74 -12.04 -3.46
C ILE A 126 -4.08 -10.83 -2.57
N SER A 127 -3.97 -10.99 -1.26
CA SER A 127 -4.29 -9.93 -0.31
C SER A 127 -3.41 -8.69 -0.52
N VAL A 128 -2.11 -8.88 -0.76
CA VAL A 128 -1.16 -7.79 -1.03
C VAL A 128 -1.48 -7.10 -2.35
N LEU A 129 -1.71 -7.85 -3.44
CA LEU A 129 -2.08 -7.28 -4.74
C LEU A 129 -3.40 -6.52 -4.68
N MET A 130 -4.40 -7.04 -3.99
CA MET A 130 -5.68 -6.37 -3.79
C MET A 130 -5.53 -5.11 -2.93
N THR A 131 -4.63 -5.10 -1.95
CA THR A 131 -4.30 -3.91 -1.16
C THR A 131 -3.72 -2.80 -2.04
N CYS A 132 -2.77 -3.12 -2.90
CA CYS A 132 -2.21 -2.18 -3.86
C CYS A 132 -3.26 -1.68 -4.88
N SER A 133 -4.05 -2.59 -5.43
CA SER A 133 -5.10 -2.26 -6.39
C SER A 133 -6.17 -1.36 -5.79
N SER A 134 -6.56 -1.63 -4.54
CA SER A 134 -7.51 -0.79 -3.80
C SER A 134 -6.98 0.63 -3.60
N ALA A 135 -5.70 0.79 -3.27
CA ALA A 135 -5.09 2.10 -3.13
C ALA A 135 -5.04 2.87 -4.47
N TRP A 136 -4.81 2.18 -5.58
CA TRP A 136 -4.89 2.78 -6.92
C TRP A 136 -6.32 3.21 -7.26
N MET A 137 -7.29 2.32 -7.07
CA MET A 137 -8.69 2.60 -7.35
C MET A 137 -9.22 3.77 -6.52
N GLU A 138 -8.88 3.83 -5.24
CA GLU A 138 -9.30 4.92 -4.36
C GLU A 138 -8.86 6.28 -4.89
N ALA A 139 -7.61 6.41 -5.33
CA ALA A 139 -7.10 7.64 -5.93
C ALA A 139 -7.90 8.07 -7.17
N ALA A 140 -8.35 7.10 -7.97
CA ALA A 140 -9.15 7.35 -9.16
C ALA A 140 -10.63 7.63 -8.84
N LEU A 141 -11.20 6.93 -7.86
CA LEU A 141 -12.61 7.09 -7.47
C LEU A 141 -12.87 8.43 -6.77
N LEU A 142 -11.90 8.96 -6.05
CA LEU A 142 -11.98 10.24 -5.35
C LEU A 142 -11.70 11.45 -6.24
N ASP A 143 -11.35 11.25 -7.51
CA ASP A 143 -11.15 12.35 -8.46
C ASP A 143 -12.50 12.92 -8.92
N PRO A 144 -12.86 14.16 -8.52
CA PRO A 144 -14.15 14.77 -8.90
C PRO A 144 -14.30 14.97 -10.41
N ALA A 145 -13.19 15.07 -11.15
CA ALA A 145 -13.20 15.22 -12.61
C ALA A 145 -13.39 13.88 -13.35
N GLY A 146 -13.28 12.76 -12.63
CA GLY A 146 -13.27 11.43 -13.21
C GLY A 146 -14.62 10.91 -13.70
N GLY A 147 -15.73 11.58 -13.41
CA GLY A 147 -17.09 11.13 -13.76
C GLY A 147 -17.50 9.84 -13.05
N GLN A 148 -18.60 9.24 -13.53
CA GLN A 148 -19.10 7.99 -12.96
C GLN A 148 -18.20 6.80 -13.35
N ARG A 149 -17.82 6.00 -12.36
CA ARG A 149 -16.97 4.82 -12.53
C ARG A 149 -17.61 3.59 -11.91
N TRP A 150 -17.35 2.44 -12.51
CA TRP A 150 -17.83 1.16 -12.04
C TRP A 150 -16.65 0.32 -11.58
N VAL A 151 -16.75 -0.25 -10.38
CA VAL A 151 -15.81 -1.26 -9.88
C VAL A 151 -16.53 -2.60 -9.88
N VAL A 152 -16.00 -3.55 -10.65
CA VAL A 152 -16.56 -4.89 -10.77
C VAL A 152 -15.58 -5.88 -10.15
N TYR A 153 -16.03 -6.60 -9.14
CA TYR A 153 -15.29 -7.70 -8.53
C TYR A 153 -15.87 -9.01 -9.04
N ASP A 154 -15.22 -9.60 -10.01
CA ASP A 154 -15.56 -10.95 -10.45
C ASP A 154 -15.09 -11.96 -9.39
N GLU A 155 -15.90 -13.00 -9.17
CA GLU A 155 -15.66 -14.02 -8.12
C GLU A 155 -15.38 -13.42 -6.73
N ALA A 156 -16.07 -12.33 -6.36
CA ALA A 156 -15.88 -11.61 -5.09
C ALA A 156 -15.90 -12.51 -3.85
N TRP A 157 -16.63 -13.64 -3.90
CA TRP A 157 -16.67 -14.62 -2.82
C TRP A 157 -15.30 -15.19 -2.44
N ARG A 158 -14.37 -15.29 -3.40
CA ARG A 158 -12.97 -15.69 -3.14
C ARG A 158 -12.24 -14.65 -2.31
N LEU A 159 -12.52 -13.39 -2.54
CA LEU A 159 -11.92 -12.27 -1.81
C LEU A 159 -12.49 -12.14 -0.40
N MET A 160 -13.77 -12.51 -0.20
CA MET A 160 -14.48 -12.42 1.08
C MET A 160 -13.93 -13.35 2.17
N GLN A 161 -13.15 -14.35 1.82
CA GLN A 161 -12.46 -15.21 2.80
C GLN A 161 -11.27 -14.53 3.49
N TYR A 162 -10.86 -13.32 3.03
CA TYR A 162 -9.76 -12.57 3.62
C TYR A 162 -10.27 -11.35 4.42
N PRO A 163 -10.20 -11.37 5.77
CA PRO A 163 -10.77 -10.32 6.62
C PRO A 163 -10.20 -8.92 6.35
N SER A 164 -8.92 -8.82 5.99
CA SER A 164 -8.27 -7.55 5.65
C SER A 164 -8.86 -6.92 4.38
N LEU A 165 -9.22 -7.75 3.39
CA LEU A 165 -9.86 -7.29 2.17
C LEU A 165 -11.32 -6.88 2.39
N LEU A 166 -12.06 -7.62 3.21
CA LEU A 166 -13.44 -7.25 3.57
C LEU A 166 -13.50 -5.86 4.19
N LYS A 167 -12.61 -5.55 5.12
CA LYS A 167 -12.54 -4.23 5.76
C LYS A 167 -12.29 -3.11 4.74
N ARG A 168 -11.42 -3.34 3.74
CA ARG A 168 -11.14 -2.38 2.67
C ARG A 168 -12.31 -2.22 1.71
N MET A 169 -12.93 -3.31 1.30
CA MET A 169 -14.12 -3.29 0.44
C MET A 169 -15.26 -2.53 1.13
N ASP A 170 -15.51 -2.79 2.42
CA ASP A 170 -16.51 -2.04 3.20
C ASP A 170 -16.22 -0.54 3.24
N SER A 171 -14.96 -0.15 3.43
CA SER A 171 -14.53 1.25 3.38
C SER A 171 -14.80 1.89 2.01
N GLN A 172 -14.49 1.20 0.91
CA GLN A 172 -14.73 1.69 -0.44
C GLN A 172 -16.23 1.79 -0.76
N TRP A 173 -17.03 0.82 -0.31
CA TRP A 173 -18.48 0.86 -0.49
C TRP A 173 -19.13 2.02 0.27
N ARG A 174 -18.67 2.31 1.48
CA ARG A 174 -19.17 3.48 2.25
C ARG A 174 -18.82 4.80 1.57
N LEU A 175 -17.64 4.93 0.97
CA LEU A 175 -17.25 6.11 0.19
C LEU A 175 -18.15 6.29 -1.04
N SER A 176 -18.55 5.21 -1.71
CA SER A 176 -19.44 5.26 -2.88
C SER A 176 -20.88 5.67 -2.52
N LEU A 177 -21.36 5.38 -1.31
CA LEU A 177 -22.70 5.74 -0.85
C LEU A 177 -22.83 7.21 -0.41
N ILE A 178 -21.74 7.91 -0.15
CA ILE A 178 -21.75 9.32 0.23
C ILE A 178 -21.98 10.23 -0.99
N HIS A 179 -21.84 9.71 -2.20
CA HIS A 179 -21.98 10.47 -3.46
C HIS A 179 -23.28 10.14 -4.24
N ILE A 180 -24.22 9.42 -3.64
CA ILE A 180 -25.59 9.28 -4.13
C ILE A 180 -26.47 10.22 -3.33
#